data_0fc7c2e896ac479bbc21aece4f3db796
#
_entry.id   0fc7c2e896ac479bbc21aece4f3db796
#
_cell.length_a   1.000
_cell.length_b   1.000
_cell.length_c   1.000
_cell.angle_alpha   90.00
_cell.angle_beta   90.00
_cell.angle_gamma   90.00
#
_symmetry.space_group_name_H-M   'P 1'
#
loop_
_entity.id
_entity.type
_entity.pdbx_description
1 polymer ?
#
loop_
_entity_poly.entity_id
_entity_poly.type
_entity_poly.pdbx_seq_one_letter_code
_entity_poly.pdbx_strand_id
1 'polypeptide(L)'
;MTPVYAPAWNEFVQEIGPLLMTGTTVEDLFKDSEVNMQKIISRYEIPPPDNSVKTEDIKLKDAWVRVFTPPSATGDEPVGIFMHGGGWIMGSVDHEDAACRKISKNIGMKVVSIGYRLAPEFKFPHGLNDCVEATLWTLEHFSLSSVVLMGGSAGANLAFGVALKLVESGLEDKVRGIVALVPCTIHPDAVPEDKKEYFTSYEENAIHTVNTLAAMKCFLDSYAPPPDDTYFSVLLHPRLKDLKKVYIVECGTDTLRDDSRLMKGALEEVGVPIMYDDYPGYPHYFWSYPSPVLAQASEGFHMNMFRAIKWINLG
;
A
#
# COMPACT_ATOMS: atom_id res chain seq x y z
N MET A 1 11.76 18.19 15.62
CA MET A 1 11.62 19.41 14.76
C MET A 1 10.22 19.41 14.20
N THR A 2 9.58 20.57 13.98
CA THR A 2 8.28 20.61 13.29
C THR A 2 8.48 20.17 11.85
N PRO A 3 7.69 19.21 11.32
CA PRO A 3 7.78 18.80 9.92
C PRO A 3 7.58 19.98 8.96
N VAL A 4 8.37 20.03 7.91
CA VAL A 4 8.21 21.04 6.86
C VAL A 4 7.33 20.43 5.77
N TYR A 5 6.08 20.83 5.74
CA TYR A 5 5.14 20.39 4.71
C TYR A 5 5.35 21.11 3.38
N ALA A 6 5.04 20.40 2.29
CA ALA A 6 5.00 20.98 0.97
C ALA A 6 3.96 22.13 0.91
N PRO A 7 4.22 23.23 0.16
CA PRO A 7 3.28 24.35 0.06
C PRO A 7 1.85 23.92 -0.31
N ALA A 8 1.71 23.02 -1.30
CA ALA A 8 0.40 22.51 -1.72
C ALA A 8 -0.31 21.73 -0.59
N TRP A 9 0.42 20.99 0.25
CA TRP A 9 -0.19 20.31 1.39
C TRP A 9 -0.65 21.32 2.46
N ASN A 10 0.13 22.35 2.74
CA ASN A 10 -0.27 23.42 3.67
C ASN A 10 -1.55 24.14 3.19
N GLU A 11 -1.63 24.48 1.91
CA GLU A 11 -2.80 25.10 1.31
C GLU A 11 -4.04 24.19 1.41
N PHE A 12 -3.90 22.92 1.08
CA PHE A 12 -4.97 21.93 1.20
C PHE A 12 -5.49 21.82 2.65
N VAL A 13 -4.60 21.76 3.64
CA VAL A 13 -4.98 21.70 5.06
C VAL A 13 -5.63 23.00 5.52
N GLN A 14 -5.24 24.15 4.96
CA GLN A 14 -5.93 25.43 5.23
C GLN A 14 -7.37 25.43 4.70
N GLU A 15 -7.63 24.74 3.59
CA GLU A 15 -8.98 24.66 3.01
C GLU A 15 -9.95 23.77 3.80
N ILE A 16 -9.48 22.62 4.31
CA ILE A 16 -10.37 21.59 4.89
C ILE A 16 -10.07 21.25 6.35
N GLY A 17 -9.02 21.82 6.91
CA GLY A 17 -8.49 21.46 8.22
C GLY A 17 -7.62 20.18 8.21
N PRO A 18 -6.99 19.86 9.33
CA PRO A 18 -6.12 18.68 9.43
C PRO A 18 -6.93 17.38 9.29
N LEU A 19 -6.33 16.41 8.61
CA LEU A 19 -6.88 15.06 8.40
C LEU A 19 -6.07 14.06 9.23
N LEU A 20 -6.22 14.10 10.55
CA LEU A 20 -5.51 13.22 11.48
C LEU A 20 -6.39 12.04 11.88
N MET A 21 -5.75 10.90 12.12
CA MET A 21 -6.35 9.76 12.81
C MET A 21 -5.69 9.67 14.18
N THR A 22 -6.41 10.06 15.23
CA THR A 22 -5.88 10.18 16.59
C THR A 22 -6.49 9.20 17.56
N GLY A 23 -7.46 8.42 17.11
CA GLY A 23 -8.13 7.39 17.89
C GLY A 23 -7.16 6.35 18.45
N THR A 24 -7.45 5.88 19.65
CA THR A 24 -6.67 4.82 20.33
C THR A 24 -7.42 3.49 20.38
N THR A 25 -8.65 3.47 19.87
CA THR A 25 -9.46 2.27 19.68
C THR A 25 -9.90 2.14 18.23
N VAL A 26 -10.25 0.93 17.82
CA VAL A 26 -10.76 0.68 16.46
C VAL A 26 -11.98 1.54 16.16
N GLU A 27 -12.91 1.65 17.13
CA GLU A 27 -14.12 2.48 16.98
C GLU A 27 -13.78 3.96 16.78
N ASP A 28 -12.81 4.50 17.53
CA ASP A 28 -12.39 5.89 17.38
C ASP A 28 -11.72 6.13 16.03
N LEU A 29 -10.92 5.19 15.53
CA LEU A 29 -10.29 5.30 14.20
C LEU A 29 -11.33 5.30 13.08
N PHE A 30 -12.40 4.51 13.19
CA PHE A 30 -13.51 4.57 12.24
C PHE A 30 -14.23 5.92 12.30
N LYS A 31 -14.45 6.49 13.49
CA LYS A 31 -15.01 7.85 13.65
C LYS A 31 -14.11 8.92 13.03
N ASP A 32 -12.80 8.84 13.28
CA ASP A 32 -11.82 9.77 12.67
C ASP A 32 -11.86 9.68 11.14
N SER A 33 -11.91 8.48 10.60
CA SER A 33 -12.01 8.23 9.15
C SER A 33 -13.30 8.83 8.58
N GLU A 34 -14.45 8.65 9.27
CA GLU A 34 -15.73 9.23 8.85
C GLU A 34 -15.69 10.76 8.88
N VAL A 35 -15.16 11.36 9.96
CA VAL A 35 -15.00 12.82 10.08
C VAL A 35 -14.10 13.36 8.98
N ASN A 36 -12.98 12.70 8.68
CA ASN A 36 -12.08 13.09 7.62
C ASN A 36 -12.76 12.99 6.23
N MET A 37 -13.53 11.92 5.99
CA MET A 37 -14.29 11.76 4.75
C MET A 37 -15.36 12.87 4.62
N GLN A 38 -16.08 13.22 5.70
CA GLN A 38 -17.07 14.31 5.68
C GLN A 38 -16.42 15.67 5.34
N LYS A 39 -15.22 15.97 5.83
CA LYS A 39 -14.48 17.17 5.44
C LYS A 39 -14.21 17.18 3.92
N ILE A 40 -13.80 16.05 3.36
CA ILE A 40 -13.48 15.92 1.94
C ILE A 40 -14.73 16.11 1.07
N ILE A 41 -15.79 15.34 1.33
CA ILE A 41 -17.00 15.38 0.49
C ILE A 41 -17.81 16.69 0.65
N SER A 42 -17.65 17.41 1.76
CA SER A 42 -18.25 18.74 1.94
C SER A 42 -17.59 19.82 1.09
N ARG A 43 -16.35 19.59 0.64
CA ARG A 43 -15.55 20.57 -0.09
C ARG A 43 -15.32 20.18 -1.56
N TYR A 44 -15.19 18.89 -1.84
CA TYR A 44 -14.84 18.39 -3.15
C TYR A 44 -15.87 17.38 -3.66
N GLU A 45 -16.14 17.42 -4.95
CA GLU A 45 -16.92 16.39 -5.63
C GLU A 45 -16.02 15.15 -5.83
N ILE A 46 -16.54 13.99 -5.43
CA ILE A 46 -15.87 12.72 -5.72
C ILE A 46 -16.21 12.32 -7.15
N PRO A 47 -15.20 12.18 -8.03
CA PRO A 47 -15.45 11.78 -9.41
C PRO A 47 -16.15 10.42 -9.47
N PRO A 48 -17.12 10.22 -10.37
CA PRO A 48 -17.72 8.92 -10.57
C PRO A 48 -16.70 7.90 -11.09
N PRO A 49 -16.92 6.60 -10.86
CA PRO A 49 -16.05 5.55 -11.38
C PRO A 49 -15.89 5.62 -12.90
N ASP A 50 -14.68 5.38 -13.40
CA ASP A 50 -14.43 5.29 -14.85
C ASP A 50 -15.00 3.98 -15.41
N ASN A 51 -16.20 4.04 -15.95
CA ASN A 51 -16.92 2.88 -16.50
C ASN A 51 -16.33 2.32 -17.80
N SER A 52 -15.28 2.92 -18.34
CA SER A 52 -14.53 2.32 -19.47
C SER A 52 -13.73 1.08 -19.04
N VAL A 53 -13.40 0.98 -17.73
CA VAL A 53 -12.82 -0.22 -17.12
C VAL A 53 -13.96 -1.09 -16.58
N LYS A 54 -14.10 -2.30 -17.09
CA LYS A 54 -15.11 -3.26 -16.63
C LYS A 54 -14.67 -3.89 -15.32
N THR A 55 -15.63 -4.18 -14.44
CA THR A 55 -15.37 -4.84 -13.16
C THR A 55 -16.22 -6.09 -13.01
N GLU A 56 -15.67 -7.09 -12.31
CA GLU A 56 -16.36 -8.32 -11.93
C GLU A 56 -15.93 -8.70 -10.50
N ASP A 57 -16.89 -8.96 -9.64
CA ASP A 57 -16.65 -9.41 -8.26
C ASP A 57 -16.77 -10.93 -8.20
N ILE A 58 -15.73 -11.59 -7.67
CA ILE A 58 -15.65 -13.05 -7.59
C ILE A 58 -15.40 -13.43 -6.13
N LYS A 59 -16.26 -14.29 -5.59
CA LYS A 59 -16.13 -14.82 -4.24
C LYS A 59 -15.15 -15.99 -4.24
N LEU A 60 -14.17 -15.93 -3.33
CA LEU A 60 -13.29 -17.04 -2.99
C LEU A 60 -13.77 -17.72 -1.70
N LYS A 61 -12.96 -18.62 -1.15
CA LYS A 61 -13.33 -19.33 0.07
C LYS A 61 -13.41 -18.41 1.29
N ASP A 62 -12.33 -17.72 1.60
CA ASP A 62 -12.19 -16.86 2.80
C ASP A 62 -12.05 -15.37 2.45
N ALA A 63 -11.94 -15.04 1.16
CA ALA A 63 -11.79 -13.69 0.61
C ALA A 63 -12.74 -13.48 -0.57
N TRP A 64 -12.65 -12.33 -1.20
CA TRP A 64 -13.25 -12.06 -2.50
C TRP A 64 -12.30 -11.17 -3.30
N VAL A 65 -12.49 -11.12 -4.61
CA VAL A 65 -11.68 -10.26 -5.47
C VAL A 65 -12.56 -9.47 -6.43
N ARG A 66 -12.13 -8.25 -6.76
CA ARG A 66 -12.65 -7.49 -7.90
C ARG A 66 -11.62 -7.47 -9.01
N VAL A 67 -12.02 -7.97 -10.18
CA VAL A 67 -11.23 -7.95 -11.40
C VAL A 67 -11.56 -6.70 -12.19
N PHE A 68 -10.56 -5.87 -12.44
CA PHE A 68 -10.64 -4.68 -13.30
C PHE A 68 -10.03 -5.02 -14.66
N THR A 69 -10.85 -4.95 -15.71
CA THR A 69 -10.43 -5.26 -17.08
C THR A 69 -10.31 -3.97 -17.89
N PRO A 70 -9.13 -3.64 -18.42
CA PRO A 70 -8.93 -2.41 -19.18
C PRO A 70 -9.71 -2.42 -20.51
N PRO A 71 -10.08 -1.25 -21.05
CA PRO A 71 -10.77 -1.16 -22.35
C PRO A 71 -9.93 -1.70 -23.52
N SER A 72 -8.60 -1.77 -23.34
CA SER A 72 -7.66 -2.31 -24.32
C SER A 72 -7.40 -3.82 -24.19
N ALA A 73 -8.17 -4.53 -23.35
CA ALA A 73 -7.93 -5.95 -23.08
C ALA A 73 -8.00 -6.81 -24.33
N THR A 74 -7.00 -7.65 -24.53
CA THR A 74 -6.90 -8.64 -25.62
C THR A 74 -6.93 -10.08 -25.13
N GLY A 75 -6.81 -10.28 -23.81
CA GLY A 75 -6.73 -11.58 -23.13
C GLY A 75 -5.32 -11.93 -22.66
N ASP A 76 -4.29 -11.34 -23.25
CA ASP A 76 -2.87 -11.61 -22.95
C ASP A 76 -2.21 -10.49 -22.14
N GLU A 77 -3.01 -9.55 -21.61
CA GLU A 77 -2.48 -8.43 -20.84
C GLU A 77 -1.85 -8.90 -19.51
N PRO A 78 -0.80 -8.19 -19.02
CA PRO A 78 -0.26 -8.44 -17.69
C PRO A 78 -1.32 -8.30 -16.60
N VAL A 79 -1.15 -9.02 -15.49
CA VAL A 79 -2.04 -8.95 -14.34
C VAL A 79 -1.29 -8.42 -13.12
N GLY A 80 -1.87 -7.41 -12.48
CA GLY A 80 -1.45 -6.89 -11.20
C GLY A 80 -2.43 -7.30 -10.11
N ILE A 81 -1.92 -7.62 -8.94
CA ILE A 81 -2.71 -7.93 -7.74
C ILE A 81 -2.57 -6.77 -6.77
N PHE A 82 -3.69 -6.19 -6.37
CA PHE A 82 -3.72 -5.03 -5.48
C PHE A 82 -4.29 -5.40 -4.10
N MET A 83 -3.54 -5.09 -3.07
CA MET A 83 -3.91 -5.23 -1.67
C MET A 83 -4.14 -3.85 -1.08
N HIS A 84 -5.37 -3.58 -0.60
CA HIS A 84 -5.74 -2.26 -0.09
C HIS A 84 -5.02 -1.92 1.21
N GLY A 85 -4.87 -0.61 1.49
CA GLY A 85 -4.40 -0.09 2.76
C GLY A 85 -5.47 -0.10 3.85
N GLY A 86 -5.15 0.54 5.00
CA GLY A 86 -6.11 0.70 6.10
C GLY A 86 -5.69 -0.01 7.38
N GLY A 87 -4.37 -0.17 7.63
CA GLY A 87 -3.85 -0.70 8.91
C GLY A 87 -4.36 -2.09 9.25
N TRP A 88 -4.71 -2.92 8.27
CA TRP A 88 -5.26 -4.28 8.40
C TRP A 88 -6.61 -4.37 9.13
N ILE A 89 -7.18 -3.23 9.60
CA ILE A 89 -8.45 -3.18 10.34
C ILE A 89 -9.56 -2.47 9.57
N MET A 90 -9.21 -1.70 8.55
CA MET A 90 -10.13 -0.93 7.71
C MET A 90 -9.68 -0.96 6.25
N GLY A 91 -10.34 -0.18 5.42
CA GLY A 91 -10.11 -0.22 3.99
C GLY A 91 -10.96 -1.29 3.30
N SER A 92 -10.99 -1.24 2.00
CA SER A 92 -11.73 -2.20 1.17
C SER A 92 -11.33 -2.05 -0.29
N VAL A 93 -11.79 -2.99 -1.12
CA VAL A 93 -11.70 -2.92 -2.58
C VAL A 93 -12.37 -1.65 -3.12
N ASP A 94 -13.48 -1.20 -2.50
CA ASP A 94 -14.19 0.01 -2.93
C ASP A 94 -13.39 1.30 -2.67
N HIS A 95 -12.61 1.36 -1.59
CA HIS A 95 -11.74 2.51 -1.30
C HIS A 95 -10.64 2.67 -2.36
N GLU A 96 -10.16 1.57 -2.93
CA GLU A 96 -9.09 1.57 -3.94
C GLU A 96 -9.63 1.44 -5.38
N ASP A 97 -10.96 1.46 -5.59
CA ASP A 97 -11.59 1.28 -6.90
C ASP A 97 -11.05 2.28 -7.94
N ALA A 98 -10.98 3.56 -7.57
CA ALA A 98 -10.48 4.62 -8.45
C ALA A 98 -8.99 4.41 -8.83
N ALA A 99 -8.15 4.01 -7.87
CA ALA A 99 -6.73 3.72 -8.10
C ALA A 99 -6.56 2.50 -9.02
N CYS A 100 -7.29 1.40 -8.76
CA CYS A 100 -7.26 0.19 -9.57
C CYS A 100 -7.73 0.44 -11.01
N ARG A 101 -8.82 1.21 -11.21
CA ARG A 101 -9.27 1.62 -12.56
C ARG A 101 -8.21 2.46 -13.27
N LYS A 102 -7.61 3.41 -12.57
CA LYS A 102 -6.56 4.27 -13.12
C LYS A 102 -5.33 3.46 -13.56
N ILE A 103 -4.87 2.51 -12.74
CA ILE A 103 -3.79 1.59 -13.08
C ILE A 103 -4.18 0.75 -14.30
N SER A 104 -5.33 0.07 -14.23
CA SER A 104 -5.82 -0.81 -15.29
C SER A 104 -5.86 -0.09 -16.64
N LYS A 105 -6.50 1.10 -16.70
CA LYS A 105 -6.65 1.87 -17.92
C LYS A 105 -5.32 2.39 -18.49
N ASN A 106 -4.46 2.98 -17.64
CA ASN A 106 -3.24 3.67 -18.13
C ASN A 106 -2.08 2.72 -18.41
N ILE A 107 -2.08 1.55 -17.80
CA ILE A 107 -1.07 0.51 -18.05
C ILE A 107 -1.54 -0.48 -19.12
N GLY A 108 -2.86 -0.64 -19.28
CA GLY A 108 -3.41 -1.68 -20.14
C GLY A 108 -3.27 -3.08 -19.54
N MET A 109 -3.39 -3.20 -18.20
CA MET A 109 -3.28 -4.47 -17.48
C MET A 109 -4.56 -4.79 -16.73
N LYS A 110 -4.86 -6.08 -16.52
CA LYS A 110 -5.86 -6.44 -15.52
C LYS A 110 -5.35 -6.12 -14.12
N VAL A 111 -6.24 -5.65 -13.25
CA VAL A 111 -5.96 -5.53 -11.82
C VAL A 111 -6.94 -6.39 -11.05
N VAL A 112 -6.43 -7.22 -10.16
CA VAL A 112 -7.21 -8.03 -9.24
C VAL A 112 -7.04 -7.46 -7.84
N SER A 113 -8.04 -6.75 -7.33
CA SER A 113 -8.04 -6.17 -5.99
C SER A 113 -8.65 -7.16 -5.01
N ILE A 114 -7.96 -7.40 -3.89
CA ILE A 114 -8.33 -8.42 -2.91
C ILE A 114 -9.06 -7.80 -1.73
N GLY A 115 -10.28 -8.29 -1.45
CA GLY A 115 -10.99 -8.03 -0.20
C GLY A 115 -10.65 -9.12 0.81
N TYR A 116 -9.55 -8.94 1.53
CA TYR A 116 -9.06 -9.84 2.57
C TYR A 116 -9.76 -9.59 3.91
N ARG A 117 -9.76 -10.59 4.80
CA ARG A 117 -10.35 -10.48 6.15
C ARG A 117 -9.56 -9.53 7.03
N LEU A 118 -10.29 -8.72 7.81
CA LEU A 118 -9.74 -7.65 8.62
C LEU A 118 -9.70 -8.00 10.12
N ALA A 119 -8.72 -7.47 10.81
CA ALA A 119 -8.68 -7.43 12.25
C ALA A 119 -9.70 -6.37 12.78
N PRO A 120 -10.12 -6.45 14.06
CA PRO A 120 -9.65 -7.39 15.09
C PRO A 120 -10.25 -8.79 15.02
N GLU A 121 -11.30 -9.02 14.19
CA GLU A 121 -11.96 -10.31 14.05
C GLU A 121 -11.00 -11.38 13.51
N PHE A 122 -10.18 -10.99 12.52
CA PHE A 122 -9.21 -11.86 11.87
C PHE A 122 -7.81 -11.28 11.99
N LYS A 123 -7.15 -11.56 13.12
CA LYS A 123 -5.79 -11.11 13.41
C LYS A 123 -4.76 -11.73 12.45
N PHE A 124 -3.52 -11.23 12.50
CA PHE A 124 -2.40 -11.85 11.80
C PHE A 124 -2.35 -13.37 12.08
N PRO A 125 -2.11 -14.23 11.08
CA PRO A 125 -1.81 -13.92 9.67
C PRO A 125 -3.02 -14.10 8.72
N HIS A 126 -4.27 -13.99 9.17
CA HIS A 126 -5.44 -14.28 8.32
C HIS A 126 -5.46 -13.47 7.03
N GLY A 127 -5.32 -12.13 7.10
CA GLY A 127 -5.30 -11.27 5.91
C GLY A 127 -4.17 -11.62 4.95
N LEU A 128 -2.99 -11.96 5.47
CA LEU A 128 -1.87 -12.42 4.64
C LEU A 128 -2.19 -13.73 3.92
N ASN A 129 -2.77 -14.70 4.63
CA ASN A 129 -3.13 -16.00 4.04
C ASN A 129 -4.19 -15.85 2.95
N ASP A 130 -5.18 -14.97 3.15
CA ASP A 130 -6.19 -14.64 2.15
C ASP A 130 -5.55 -14.06 0.89
N CYS A 131 -4.56 -13.16 1.06
CA CYS A 131 -3.83 -12.58 -0.06
C CYS A 131 -2.97 -13.61 -0.81
N VAL A 132 -2.34 -14.56 -0.11
CA VAL A 132 -1.62 -15.68 -0.74
C VAL A 132 -2.58 -16.55 -1.54
N GLU A 133 -3.71 -16.96 -0.96
CA GLU A 133 -4.72 -17.79 -1.61
C GLU A 133 -5.28 -17.10 -2.87
N ALA A 134 -5.65 -15.81 -2.76
CA ALA A 134 -6.14 -15.03 -3.88
C ALA A 134 -5.10 -14.85 -4.99
N THR A 135 -3.82 -14.72 -4.62
CA THR A 135 -2.71 -14.65 -5.59
C THR A 135 -2.56 -15.96 -6.37
N LEU A 136 -2.54 -17.09 -5.68
CA LEU A 136 -2.46 -18.42 -6.31
C LEU A 136 -3.69 -18.70 -7.18
N TRP A 137 -4.88 -18.37 -6.69
CA TRP A 137 -6.11 -18.45 -7.47
C TRP A 137 -6.04 -17.59 -8.75
N THR A 138 -5.52 -16.38 -8.67
CA THR A 138 -5.37 -15.48 -9.82
C THR A 138 -4.43 -16.07 -10.88
N LEU A 139 -3.30 -16.62 -10.44
CA LEU A 139 -2.33 -17.28 -11.31
C LEU A 139 -2.96 -18.46 -12.06
N GLU A 140 -3.73 -19.29 -11.38
CA GLU A 140 -4.41 -20.44 -11.94
C GLU A 140 -5.58 -20.04 -12.85
N HIS A 141 -6.48 -19.17 -12.35
CA HIS A 141 -7.69 -18.75 -13.04
C HIS A 141 -7.43 -18.11 -14.40
N PHE A 142 -6.39 -17.28 -14.48
CA PHE A 142 -5.99 -16.63 -15.74
C PHE A 142 -4.84 -17.36 -16.46
N SER A 143 -4.42 -18.53 -15.99
CA SER A 143 -3.32 -19.34 -16.55
C SER A 143 -2.02 -18.52 -16.73
N LEU A 144 -1.65 -17.73 -15.73
CA LEU A 144 -0.55 -16.78 -15.80
C LEU A 144 0.80 -17.41 -15.49
N SER A 145 1.84 -16.95 -16.16
CA SER A 145 3.22 -17.26 -15.79
C SER A 145 3.66 -16.52 -14.52
N SER A 146 3.24 -15.26 -14.38
CA SER A 146 3.60 -14.39 -13.26
C SER A 146 2.69 -13.16 -13.15
N VAL A 147 2.73 -12.50 -11.97
CA VAL A 147 1.95 -11.29 -11.63
C VAL A 147 2.84 -10.19 -11.06
N VAL A 148 2.31 -8.96 -11.01
CA VAL A 148 2.88 -7.84 -10.24
C VAL A 148 2.07 -7.70 -8.96
N LEU A 149 2.74 -7.70 -7.80
CA LEU A 149 2.09 -7.47 -6.51
C LEU A 149 2.13 -5.97 -6.18
N MET A 150 1.01 -5.41 -5.76
CA MET A 150 0.87 -3.97 -5.51
C MET A 150 0.09 -3.74 -4.21
N GLY A 151 0.42 -2.69 -3.52
CA GLY A 151 -0.36 -2.26 -2.36
C GLY A 151 0.17 -0.98 -1.74
N GLY A 152 -0.63 -0.41 -0.86
CA GLY A 152 -0.24 0.78 -0.11
C GLY A 152 -0.33 0.55 1.41
N SER A 153 0.59 1.12 2.19
CA SER A 153 0.58 1.01 3.65
C SER A 153 0.56 -0.46 4.11
N ALA A 154 -0.45 -0.87 4.86
CA ALA A 154 -0.71 -2.26 5.23
C ALA A 154 -0.78 -3.21 4.02
N GLY A 155 -1.35 -2.75 2.89
CA GLY A 155 -1.39 -3.54 1.66
C GLY A 155 -0.02 -3.74 1.01
N ALA A 156 0.90 -2.80 1.16
CA ALA A 156 2.27 -2.96 0.71
C ALA A 156 3.04 -3.95 1.60
N ASN A 157 2.79 -3.96 2.91
CA ASN A 157 3.27 -5.00 3.82
C ASN A 157 2.80 -6.38 3.36
N LEU A 158 1.50 -6.52 3.08
CA LEU A 158 0.94 -7.77 2.57
C LEU A 158 1.55 -8.18 1.22
N ALA A 159 1.82 -7.24 0.31
CA ALA A 159 2.48 -7.52 -0.97
C ALA A 159 3.88 -8.12 -0.79
N PHE A 160 4.68 -7.58 0.12
CA PHE A 160 5.97 -8.16 0.50
C PHE A 160 5.79 -9.55 1.14
N GLY A 161 4.87 -9.68 2.10
CA GLY A 161 4.58 -10.95 2.77
C GLY A 161 4.17 -12.05 1.78
N VAL A 162 3.29 -11.74 0.82
CA VAL A 162 2.89 -12.67 -0.24
C VAL A 162 4.09 -13.06 -1.11
N ALA A 163 4.89 -12.08 -1.57
CA ALA A 163 6.07 -12.37 -2.37
C ALA A 163 7.02 -13.34 -1.66
N LEU A 164 7.31 -13.09 -0.38
CA LEU A 164 8.20 -13.91 0.43
C LEU A 164 7.63 -15.30 0.71
N LYS A 165 6.30 -15.43 0.91
CA LYS A 165 5.62 -16.75 0.99
C LYS A 165 5.78 -17.56 -0.30
N LEU A 166 5.67 -16.91 -1.45
CA LEU A 166 5.86 -17.56 -2.75
C LEU A 166 7.33 -17.95 -2.96
N VAL A 167 8.28 -17.08 -2.58
CA VAL A 167 9.72 -17.38 -2.59
C VAL A 167 10.04 -18.64 -1.76
N GLU A 168 9.52 -18.75 -0.53
CA GLU A 168 9.75 -19.93 0.31
C GLU A 168 9.09 -21.20 -0.24
N SER A 169 8.03 -21.03 -1.02
CA SER A 169 7.35 -22.16 -1.70
C SER A 169 8.01 -22.56 -3.03
N GLY A 170 9.13 -21.93 -3.42
CA GLY A 170 9.80 -22.18 -4.70
C GLY A 170 9.01 -21.65 -5.91
N LEU A 171 8.23 -20.59 -5.68
CA LEU A 171 7.38 -19.93 -6.67
C LEU A 171 7.82 -18.50 -6.95
N GLU A 172 9.09 -18.16 -6.73
CA GLU A 172 9.66 -16.82 -6.90
C GLU A 172 9.46 -16.28 -8.32
N ASP A 173 9.46 -17.15 -9.32
CA ASP A 173 9.24 -16.76 -10.72
C ASP A 173 7.77 -16.37 -11.02
N LYS A 174 6.86 -16.63 -10.08
CA LYS A 174 5.46 -16.20 -10.18
C LYS A 174 5.26 -14.72 -9.85
N VAL A 175 6.29 -14.06 -9.31
CA VAL A 175 6.25 -12.63 -8.98
C VAL A 175 7.26 -11.87 -9.85
N ARG A 176 6.78 -10.97 -10.72
CA ARG A 176 7.63 -10.10 -11.55
C ARG A 176 8.27 -8.98 -10.73
N GLY A 177 7.56 -8.51 -9.71
CA GLY A 177 8.02 -7.46 -8.82
C GLY A 177 6.91 -6.93 -7.93
N ILE A 178 7.28 -5.96 -7.09
CA ILE A 178 6.42 -5.38 -6.07
C ILE A 178 6.32 -3.86 -6.30
N VAL A 179 5.11 -3.32 -6.19
CA VAL A 179 4.83 -1.88 -6.10
C VAL A 179 4.38 -1.59 -4.68
N ALA A 180 5.27 -1.06 -3.87
CA ALA A 180 5.07 -0.77 -2.46
C ALA A 180 4.91 0.74 -2.23
N LEU A 181 3.67 1.17 -2.00
CA LEU A 181 3.36 2.57 -1.75
C LEU A 181 3.33 2.80 -0.24
N VAL A 182 4.25 3.62 0.27
CA VAL A 182 4.39 3.97 1.69
C VAL A 182 4.27 2.74 2.63
N PRO A 183 5.11 1.71 2.44
CA PRO A 183 4.96 0.42 3.11
C PRO A 183 5.23 0.48 4.61
N CYS A 184 4.49 -0.32 5.40
CA CYS A 184 4.94 -0.78 6.72
C CYS A 184 5.83 -2.01 6.50
N THR A 185 7.08 -1.98 6.97
CA THR A 185 8.04 -3.06 6.68
C THR A 185 8.60 -3.73 7.92
N ILE A 186 8.40 -3.13 9.07
CA ILE A 186 8.90 -3.68 10.35
C ILE A 186 8.00 -3.25 11.52
N HIS A 187 7.82 -4.15 12.48
CA HIS A 187 7.23 -3.78 13.76
C HIS A 187 8.20 -2.89 14.55
N PRO A 188 7.78 -1.77 15.14
CA PRO A 188 8.67 -0.88 15.89
C PRO A 188 9.48 -1.60 16.98
N ASP A 189 8.90 -2.60 17.64
CA ASP A 189 9.58 -3.38 18.69
C ASP A 189 10.62 -4.37 18.14
N ALA A 190 10.64 -4.62 16.84
CA ALA A 190 11.59 -5.52 16.18
C ALA A 190 12.72 -4.80 15.44
N VAL A 191 12.76 -3.47 15.52
CA VAL A 191 13.82 -2.68 14.87
C VAL A 191 15.18 -3.06 15.45
N PRO A 192 16.15 -3.53 14.62
CA PRO A 192 17.49 -3.89 15.06
C PRO A 192 18.20 -2.72 15.74
N GLU A 193 19.00 -3.00 16.76
CA GLU A 193 19.66 -1.98 17.59
C GLU A 193 20.49 -0.99 16.74
N ASP A 194 21.21 -1.50 15.74
CA ASP A 194 22.01 -0.71 14.80
C ASP A 194 21.21 0.13 13.80
N LYS A 195 19.88 -0.08 13.74
CA LYS A 195 18.96 0.68 12.88
C LYS A 195 18.12 1.70 13.65
N LYS A 196 18.06 1.62 14.98
CA LYS A 196 17.20 2.47 15.82
C LYS A 196 17.47 3.97 15.63
N GLU A 197 18.71 4.37 15.43
CA GLU A 197 19.07 5.78 15.19
C GLU A 197 18.49 6.34 13.88
N TYR A 198 18.14 5.46 12.91
CA TYR A 198 17.54 5.79 11.62
C TYR A 198 16.03 5.57 11.58
N PHE A 199 15.41 5.11 12.67
CA PHE A 199 14.00 4.81 12.79
C PHE A 199 13.32 5.79 13.73
N THR A 200 13.17 7.04 13.27
CA THR A 200 12.68 8.18 14.09
C THR A 200 11.35 8.73 13.62
N SER A 201 10.88 8.31 12.44
CA SER A 201 9.71 8.90 11.78
C SER A 201 8.41 8.74 12.56
N TYR A 202 8.26 7.67 13.34
CA TYR A 202 7.09 7.47 14.20
C TYR A 202 6.95 8.57 15.26
N GLU A 203 8.07 9.02 15.84
CA GLU A 203 8.07 10.10 16.83
C GLU A 203 8.08 11.47 16.18
N GLU A 204 8.88 11.68 15.13
CA GLU A 204 8.96 12.95 14.41
C GLU A 204 7.62 13.36 13.80
N ASN A 205 6.85 12.39 13.29
CA ASN A 205 5.54 12.60 12.65
C ASN A 205 4.36 12.14 13.53
N ALA A 206 4.57 11.96 14.85
CA ALA A 206 3.58 11.36 15.76
C ALA A 206 2.19 11.99 15.72
N ILE A 207 2.09 13.29 15.50
CA ILE A 207 0.83 14.05 15.52
C ILE A 207 0.63 14.95 14.29
N HIS A 208 1.51 14.85 13.29
CA HIS A 208 1.53 15.77 12.16
C HIS A 208 1.14 15.11 10.83
N THR A 209 0.93 13.81 10.84
CA THR A 209 0.55 13.03 9.65
C THR A 209 -0.88 12.50 9.75
N VAL A 210 -1.40 11.95 8.65
CA VAL A 210 -2.73 11.33 8.57
C VAL A 210 -2.79 10.09 9.51
N ASN A 211 -1.78 9.22 9.45
CA ASN A 211 -1.63 8.03 10.29
C ASN A 211 -0.71 8.31 11.49
N THR A 212 -1.23 8.99 12.50
CA THR A 212 -0.47 9.36 13.71
C THR A 212 0.12 8.15 14.45
N LEU A 213 1.04 8.39 15.38
CA LEU A 213 1.59 7.34 16.25
C LEU A 213 0.50 6.59 17.02
N ALA A 214 -0.54 7.30 17.48
CA ALA A 214 -1.68 6.68 18.19
C ALA A 214 -2.44 5.71 17.27
N ALA A 215 -2.72 6.12 16.04
CA ALA A 215 -3.36 5.28 15.04
C ALA A 215 -2.50 4.05 14.69
N MET A 216 -1.20 4.25 14.45
CA MET A 216 -0.28 3.16 14.14
C MET A 216 -0.23 2.12 15.27
N LYS A 217 -0.18 2.58 16.52
CA LYS A 217 -0.25 1.68 17.69
C LYS A 217 -1.56 0.88 17.71
N CYS A 218 -2.69 1.54 17.51
CA CYS A 218 -3.99 0.86 17.48
C CYS A 218 -4.09 -0.17 16.34
N PHE A 219 -3.53 0.12 15.14
CA PHE A 219 -3.44 -0.82 14.04
C PHE A 219 -2.65 -2.07 14.41
N LEU A 220 -1.45 -1.89 14.96
CA LEU A 220 -0.56 -2.98 15.37
C LEU A 220 -1.17 -3.82 16.49
N ASP A 221 -1.70 -3.19 17.54
CA ASP A 221 -2.34 -3.89 18.67
C ASP A 221 -3.57 -4.70 18.20
N SER A 222 -4.32 -4.20 17.22
CA SER A 222 -5.52 -4.85 16.68
C SER A 222 -5.20 -6.01 15.75
N TYR A 223 -4.25 -5.82 14.83
CA TYR A 223 -3.79 -6.87 13.92
C TYR A 223 -2.95 -7.92 14.64
N ALA A 224 -2.25 -7.52 15.71
CA ALA A 224 -1.49 -8.33 16.66
C ALA A 224 -0.48 -9.30 16.00
N PRO A 225 0.38 -8.84 15.09
CA PRO A 225 1.44 -9.68 14.58
C PRO A 225 2.50 -9.87 15.67
N PRO A 226 3.16 -11.05 15.76
CA PRO A 226 4.39 -11.15 16.54
C PRO A 226 5.42 -10.16 15.96
N PRO A 227 6.09 -9.33 16.80
CA PRO A 227 6.99 -8.29 16.29
C PRO A 227 8.11 -8.82 15.39
N ASP A 228 8.64 -9.99 15.68
CA ASP A 228 9.74 -10.63 14.98
C ASP A 228 9.31 -11.62 13.87
N ASP A 229 7.99 -11.76 13.63
CA ASP A 229 7.52 -12.56 12.50
C ASP A 229 7.96 -11.93 11.17
N THR A 230 8.77 -12.64 10.41
CA THR A 230 9.41 -12.12 9.20
C THR A 230 8.46 -11.94 8.00
N TYR A 231 7.21 -12.42 8.09
CA TYR A 231 6.18 -12.13 7.08
C TYR A 231 5.36 -10.87 7.42
N PHE A 232 5.50 -10.36 8.64
CA PHE A 232 5.03 -9.04 9.03
C PHE A 232 6.20 -8.03 9.01
N SER A 233 7.24 -8.27 9.80
CA SER A 233 8.50 -7.52 9.79
C SER A 233 9.37 -7.96 8.61
N VAL A 234 8.85 -7.71 7.42
CA VAL A 234 9.41 -8.20 6.15
C VAL A 234 10.83 -7.71 5.89
N LEU A 235 11.21 -6.59 6.49
CA LEU A 235 12.59 -6.08 6.49
C LEU A 235 13.61 -7.09 7.05
N LEU A 236 13.18 -7.96 7.98
CA LEU A 236 14.04 -8.96 8.65
C LEU A 236 14.09 -10.29 7.91
N HIS A 237 13.37 -10.42 6.79
CA HIS A 237 13.26 -11.70 6.10
C HIS A 237 14.58 -12.11 5.40
N PRO A 238 15.11 -13.32 5.65
CA PRO A 238 16.42 -13.74 5.14
C PRO A 238 16.47 -13.95 3.61
N ARG A 239 15.31 -13.98 2.96
CA ARG A 239 15.16 -14.22 1.53
C ARG A 239 14.85 -12.93 0.74
N LEU A 240 15.12 -11.73 1.25
CA LEU A 240 14.93 -10.46 0.50
C LEU A 240 15.67 -10.48 -0.84
N LYS A 241 16.86 -11.07 -0.89
CA LYS A 241 17.69 -11.21 -2.10
C LYS A 241 17.02 -11.97 -3.27
N ASP A 242 15.98 -12.74 -2.97
CA ASP A 242 15.25 -13.54 -3.96
C ASP A 242 14.05 -12.81 -4.56
N LEU A 243 13.76 -11.60 -4.08
CA LEU A 243 12.81 -10.69 -4.71
C LEU A 243 13.34 -10.21 -6.07
N LYS A 244 12.46 -9.92 -7.03
CA LYS A 244 12.89 -9.58 -8.41
C LYS A 244 13.12 -8.08 -8.56
N LYS A 245 12.07 -7.29 -8.69
CA LYS A 245 12.12 -5.84 -8.86
C LYS A 245 11.19 -5.20 -7.84
N VAL A 246 11.61 -4.12 -7.21
CA VAL A 246 10.79 -3.44 -6.21
C VAL A 246 10.72 -1.95 -6.51
N TYR A 247 9.51 -1.41 -6.53
CA TYR A 247 9.28 0.02 -6.52
C TYR A 247 8.76 0.43 -5.15
N ILE A 248 9.40 1.41 -4.52
CA ILE A 248 9.02 1.94 -3.21
C ILE A 248 8.71 3.43 -3.35
N VAL A 249 7.61 3.84 -2.73
CA VAL A 249 7.26 5.26 -2.53
C VAL A 249 7.44 5.63 -1.07
N GLU A 250 8.14 6.74 -0.82
CA GLU A 250 8.28 7.39 0.48
C GLU A 250 7.49 8.69 0.54
N CYS A 251 6.83 8.96 1.66
CA CYS A 251 6.32 10.28 2.02
C CYS A 251 7.14 10.86 3.17
N GLY A 252 7.68 12.07 3.00
CA GLY A 252 8.66 12.65 3.93
C GLY A 252 8.10 13.03 5.30
N THR A 253 6.78 13.29 5.42
CA THR A 253 6.11 13.62 6.68
C THR A 253 5.17 12.49 7.15
N ASP A 254 5.56 11.24 6.90
CA ASP A 254 4.84 10.02 7.23
C ASP A 254 5.48 9.28 8.41
N THR A 255 4.69 8.67 9.27
CA THR A 255 5.20 7.75 10.31
C THR A 255 5.95 6.57 9.69
N LEU A 256 5.57 6.10 8.50
CA LEU A 256 6.20 5.01 7.75
C LEU A 256 7.35 5.45 6.82
N ARG A 257 7.83 6.70 6.97
CA ARG A 257 8.96 7.19 6.18
C ARG A 257 10.19 6.28 6.30
N ASP A 258 10.57 5.96 7.53
CA ASP A 258 11.81 5.23 7.77
C ASP A 258 11.67 3.73 7.49
N ASP A 259 10.46 3.18 7.52
CA ASP A 259 10.15 1.85 6.97
C ASP A 259 10.56 1.74 5.50
N SER A 260 10.20 2.75 4.69
CA SER A 260 10.56 2.83 3.27
C SER A 260 12.06 2.94 3.06
N ARG A 261 12.74 3.77 3.86
CA ARG A 261 14.20 4.00 3.80
C ARG A 261 15.00 2.77 4.16
N LEU A 262 14.63 2.14 5.28
CA LEU A 262 15.32 0.93 5.74
C LEU A 262 15.13 -0.23 4.76
N MET A 263 13.92 -0.40 4.22
CA MET A 263 13.65 -1.43 3.20
C MET A 263 14.44 -1.17 1.92
N LYS A 264 14.48 0.09 1.45
CA LYS A 264 15.32 0.46 0.30
C LYS A 264 16.78 0.06 0.53
N GLY A 265 17.36 0.45 1.66
CA GLY A 265 18.75 0.12 1.99
C GLY A 265 19.01 -1.39 2.05
N ALA A 266 18.11 -2.15 2.68
CA ALA A 266 18.23 -3.60 2.78
C ALA A 266 18.16 -4.30 1.41
N LEU A 267 17.30 -3.84 0.52
CA LEU A 267 17.19 -4.41 -0.83
C LEU A 267 18.39 -4.05 -1.71
N GLU A 268 18.91 -2.80 -1.59
CA GLU A 268 20.15 -2.38 -2.28
C GLU A 268 21.35 -3.23 -1.83
N GLU A 269 21.46 -3.47 -0.52
CA GLU A 269 22.56 -4.27 0.06
C GLU A 269 22.59 -5.70 -0.49
N VAL A 270 21.42 -6.30 -0.75
CA VAL A 270 21.32 -7.66 -1.29
C VAL A 270 21.21 -7.71 -2.82
N GLY A 271 21.29 -6.56 -3.50
CA GLY A 271 21.37 -6.46 -4.96
C GLY A 271 20.03 -6.60 -5.70
N VAL A 272 18.90 -6.39 -5.02
CA VAL A 272 17.58 -6.36 -5.66
C VAL A 272 17.41 -5.06 -6.45
N PRO A 273 16.99 -5.12 -7.73
CA PRO A 273 16.75 -3.91 -8.52
C PRO A 273 15.60 -3.07 -7.95
N ILE A 274 15.85 -1.78 -7.69
CA ILE A 274 14.89 -0.87 -7.06
C ILE A 274 14.65 0.35 -7.95
N MET A 275 13.38 0.79 -8.01
CA MET A 275 13.00 2.17 -8.28
C MET A 275 12.46 2.80 -6.99
N TYR A 276 12.76 4.07 -6.78
CA TYR A 276 12.38 4.77 -5.56
C TYR A 276 12.04 6.21 -5.86
N ASP A 277 10.86 6.63 -5.38
CA ASP A 277 10.45 8.03 -5.45
C ASP A 277 10.11 8.52 -4.04
N ASP A 278 10.70 9.65 -3.65
CA ASP A 278 10.42 10.33 -2.40
C ASP A 278 9.59 11.60 -2.65
N TYR A 279 8.70 11.88 -1.71
CA TYR A 279 7.81 13.05 -1.72
C TYR A 279 8.03 13.87 -0.44
N PRO A 280 9.09 14.70 -0.39
CA PRO A 280 9.41 15.51 0.78
C PRO A 280 8.26 16.46 1.12
N GLY A 281 7.88 16.52 2.39
CA GLY A 281 6.83 17.40 2.88
C GLY A 281 5.39 16.94 2.59
N TYR A 282 5.20 15.79 1.98
CA TYR A 282 3.89 15.18 1.83
C TYR A 282 3.69 14.05 2.84
N PRO A 283 2.47 13.94 3.44
CA PRO A 283 2.12 12.87 4.36
C PRO A 283 1.57 11.66 3.62
N HIS A 284 1.23 10.64 4.40
CA HIS A 284 0.67 9.37 3.98
C HIS A 284 -0.51 9.54 3.02
N TYR A 285 -0.48 8.89 1.85
CA TYR A 285 -1.55 8.88 0.83
C TYR A 285 -1.97 10.27 0.30
N PHE A 286 -1.10 11.27 0.28
CA PHE A 286 -1.43 12.61 -0.20
C PHE A 286 -2.07 12.66 -1.59
N TRP A 287 -1.78 11.68 -2.42
CA TRP A 287 -2.27 11.58 -3.81
C TRP A 287 -3.72 11.13 -3.94
N SER A 288 -4.35 10.67 -2.86
CA SER A 288 -5.72 10.14 -2.87
C SER A 288 -6.80 11.23 -2.75
N TYR A 289 -6.42 12.45 -2.39
CA TYR A 289 -7.37 13.53 -2.15
C TYR A 289 -7.77 14.25 -3.45
N PRO A 290 -9.08 14.46 -3.70
CA PRO A 290 -9.60 15.05 -4.93
C PRO A 290 -9.50 16.60 -4.92
N SER A 291 -8.38 17.12 -4.45
CA SER A 291 -8.15 18.59 -4.35
C SER A 291 -7.40 19.10 -5.58
N PRO A 292 -7.89 20.20 -6.20
CA PRO A 292 -7.15 20.88 -7.27
C PRO A 292 -5.78 21.36 -6.84
N VAL A 293 -5.61 21.72 -5.56
CA VAL A 293 -4.33 22.16 -4.98
C VAL A 293 -3.29 21.04 -5.01
N LEU A 294 -3.71 19.81 -4.81
CA LEU A 294 -2.84 18.63 -4.84
C LEU A 294 -2.71 18.01 -6.24
N ALA A 295 -3.46 18.49 -7.24
CA ALA A 295 -3.56 17.84 -8.55
C ALA A 295 -2.20 17.61 -9.22
N GLN A 296 -1.31 18.61 -9.23
CA GLN A 296 0.02 18.48 -9.84
C GLN A 296 0.88 17.43 -9.14
N ALA A 297 0.89 17.41 -7.81
CA ALA A 297 1.66 16.42 -7.03
C ALA A 297 1.09 15.01 -7.19
N SER A 298 -0.24 14.88 -7.16
CA SER A 298 -0.95 13.62 -7.39
C SER A 298 -0.73 13.07 -8.80
N GLU A 299 -0.75 13.92 -9.82
CA GLU A 299 -0.45 13.52 -11.20
C GLU A 299 1.01 13.04 -11.33
N GLY A 300 1.96 13.79 -10.75
CA GLY A 300 3.38 13.39 -10.71
C GLY A 300 3.58 12.03 -10.08
N PHE A 301 2.92 11.78 -8.92
CA PHE A 301 2.91 10.47 -8.27
C PHE A 301 2.38 9.37 -9.21
N HIS A 302 1.23 9.57 -9.85
CA HIS A 302 0.65 8.56 -10.73
C HIS A 302 1.55 8.26 -11.93
N MET A 303 2.16 9.29 -12.54
CA MET A 303 3.08 9.10 -13.66
C MET A 303 4.31 8.29 -13.25
N ASN A 304 4.87 8.55 -12.08
CA ASN A 304 5.99 7.80 -11.52
C ASN A 304 5.61 6.34 -11.26
N MET A 305 4.48 6.11 -10.61
CA MET A 305 3.95 4.76 -10.37
C MET A 305 3.72 3.99 -11.68
N PHE A 306 3.14 4.62 -12.72
CA PHE A 306 2.94 3.98 -14.01
C PHE A 306 4.26 3.64 -14.68
N ARG A 307 5.28 4.52 -14.61
CA ARG A 307 6.63 4.24 -15.09
C ARG A 307 7.23 3.02 -14.38
N ALA A 308 7.07 2.92 -13.07
CA ALA A 308 7.58 1.81 -12.28
C ALA A 308 6.86 0.49 -12.61
N ILE A 309 5.54 0.49 -12.75
CA ILE A 309 4.78 -0.71 -13.17
C ILE A 309 5.24 -1.18 -14.56
N LYS A 310 5.44 -0.27 -15.50
CA LYS A 310 5.99 -0.60 -16.83
C LYS A 310 7.38 -1.18 -16.73
N TRP A 311 8.27 -0.60 -15.92
CA TRP A 311 9.62 -1.13 -15.70
C TRP A 311 9.61 -2.55 -15.09
N ILE A 312 8.70 -2.84 -14.17
CA ILE A 312 8.53 -4.20 -13.61
C ILE A 312 8.08 -5.17 -14.70
N ASN A 313 7.17 -4.75 -15.58
CA ASN A 313 6.63 -5.61 -16.64
C ASN A 313 7.58 -5.82 -17.82
N LEU A 314 8.52 -4.90 -18.06
CA LEU A 314 9.61 -5.12 -19.01
C LEU A 314 10.57 -6.15 -18.44
N GLY A 315 10.58 -7.37 -18.99
CA GLY A 315 11.36 -8.53 -18.56
C GLY A 315 12.87 -8.30 -18.55
#